data_85280395779b90f68d0d1cbbc274b940
#
_entry.id   85280395779b90f68d0d1cbbc274b940
#
_cell.length_a   1.000
_cell.length_b   1.000
_cell.length_c   1.000
_cell.angle_alpha   90.00
_cell.angle_beta   90.00
_cell.angle_gamma   90.00
#
_symmetry.space_group_name_H-M   'P 1'
#
loop_
_entity.id
_entity.type
_entity.pdbx_description
1 polymer ?
#
loop_
_entity_poly.entity_id
_entity_poly.type
_entity_poly.pdbx_seq_one_letter_code
_entity_poly.pdbx_strand_id
1 'polypeptide(L)'
;MTATMDNNKLHYKFLFLLSTVYLAIDLNVQGFLSLMPFIREEFQITRAQAGLYFTCYFLIATIIAIFSGRIADTIGSKKGTVFGIIAVGALFILHSFAPYFFLILILAFLTGLAFSIITPSLNKAVMDKVTRKNRATSMGIIQMGGSVGGFLGASLLPLLAENFGWRMGIVISGFLAIGVGLLISRFYREENSNRGQRNDAGYTRLTFSDSFKILIQNRQLLIVCGLGLALGTSIGAIPAHYTMYVTQDLNTSRTIAGFSLGILQIGGMVGRPGWGWISDKFLHGSRIRGLILVGGSLALVTLLFSIFITRYNPSLLLIYIASFILGIIAMGWMGLFFTTVAELVSPTLTGIGTGFALVFTRTGAVISPPVFGYIADVYGSYSYSWMAMSLVVFILTLVFIVTSGQLTSRTPGKQPYDHESS
;
A
#
# COMPACT_ATOMS: atom_id res chain seq x y z
N MET A 1 -15.32 -1.72 -37.97
CA MET A 1 -15.87 -2.16 -36.66
C MET A 1 -15.11 -3.35 -36.06
N THR A 2 -14.60 -4.30 -36.80
CA THR A 2 -13.83 -5.48 -36.33
C THR A 2 -12.45 -5.15 -35.80
N ALA A 3 -11.70 -4.22 -36.38
CA ALA A 3 -10.34 -3.85 -35.93
C ALA A 3 -10.30 -3.12 -34.58
N THR A 4 -11.34 -2.37 -34.23
CA THR A 4 -11.46 -1.69 -32.93
C THR A 4 -11.85 -2.66 -31.80
N MET A 5 -12.61 -3.72 -32.09
CA MET A 5 -12.94 -4.76 -31.11
C MET A 5 -11.75 -5.65 -30.78
N ASP A 6 -10.86 -5.93 -31.72
CA ASP A 6 -9.65 -6.74 -31.50
C ASP A 6 -8.61 -5.96 -30.67
N ASN A 7 -8.45 -4.67 -30.92
CA ASN A 7 -7.57 -3.81 -30.12
C ASN A 7 -8.04 -3.68 -28.66
N ASN A 8 -9.35 -3.60 -28.41
CA ASN A 8 -9.88 -3.56 -27.04
C ASN A 8 -9.69 -4.90 -26.33
N LYS A 9 -9.94 -6.05 -26.99
CA LYS A 9 -9.71 -7.37 -26.40
C LYS A 9 -8.24 -7.62 -26.06
N LEU A 10 -7.33 -7.19 -26.91
CA LEU A 10 -5.87 -7.29 -26.65
C LEU A 10 -5.46 -6.42 -25.47
N HIS A 11 -6.07 -5.25 -25.34
CA HIS A 11 -5.84 -4.33 -24.22
C HIS A 11 -6.25 -4.94 -22.86
N TYR A 12 -7.47 -5.52 -22.77
CA TYR A 12 -7.92 -6.17 -21.52
C TYR A 12 -7.09 -7.40 -21.17
N LYS A 13 -6.69 -8.22 -22.12
CA LYS A 13 -5.79 -9.37 -21.89
C LYS A 13 -4.44 -8.93 -21.30
N PHE A 14 -3.89 -7.84 -21.81
CA PHE A 14 -2.66 -7.25 -21.30
C PHE A 14 -2.80 -6.74 -19.85
N LEU A 15 -3.87 -6.01 -19.56
CA LEU A 15 -4.14 -5.52 -18.21
C LEU A 15 -4.38 -6.66 -17.22
N PHE A 16 -5.15 -7.67 -17.63
CA PHE A 16 -5.37 -8.87 -16.83
C PHE A 16 -4.05 -9.60 -16.53
N LEU A 17 -3.19 -9.77 -17.53
CA LEU A 17 -1.89 -10.39 -17.36
C LEU A 17 -1.02 -9.62 -16.36
N LEU A 18 -0.99 -8.28 -16.41
CA LEU A 18 -0.24 -7.47 -15.44
C LEU A 18 -0.89 -7.48 -14.05
N SER A 19 -2.22 -7.58 -13.96
CA SER A 19 -2.90 -7.66 -12.66
C SER A 19 -2.58 -8.94 -11.89
N THR A 20 -2.26 -10.06 -12.60
CA THR A 20 -1.81 -11.30 -11.94
C THR A 20 -0.49 -11.14 -11.18
N VAL A 21 0.36 -10.19 -11.57
CA VAL A 21 1.60 -9.89 -10.86
C VAL A 21 1.29 -9.26 -9.50
N TYR A 22 0.44 -8.23 -9.45
CA TYR A 22 0.01 -7.65 -8.16
C TYR A 22 -0.74 -8.66 -7.30
N LEU A 23 -1.59 -9.50 -7.94
CA LEU A 23 -2.28 -10.59 -7.24
C LEU A 23 -1.27 -11.52 -6.56
N ALA A 24 -0.26 -11.99 -7.27
CA ALA A 24 0.74 -12.90 -6.71
C ALA A 24 1.58 -12.24 -5.61
N ILE A 25 1.95 -10.96 -5.76
CA ILE A 25 2.69 -10.22 -4.74
C ILE A 25 1.88 -10.11 -3.45
N ASP A 26 0.66 -9.57 -3.54
CA ASP A 26 -0.14 -9.31 -2.35
C ASP A 26 -0.66 -10.61 -1.73
N LEU A 27 -0.90 -11.66 -2.53
CA LEU A 27 -1.17 -13.00 -2.00
C LEU A 27 -0.02 -13.48 -1.11
N ASN A 28 1.23 -13.30 -1.52
CA ASN A 28 2.39 -13.67 -0.73
C ASN A 28 2.53 -12.79 0.51
N VAL A 29 2.49 -11.47 0.36
CA VAL A 29 2.74 -10.52 1.46
C VAL A 29 1.63 -10.57 2.50
N GLN A 30 0.36 -10.43 2.09
CA GLN A 30 -0.77 -10.45 3.03
C GLN A 30 -1.01 -11.85 3.58
N GLY A 31 -0.75 -12.89 2.76
CA GLY A 31 -0.77 -14.27 3.20
C GLY A 31 0.27 -14.55 4.28
N PHE A 32 1.51 -14.05 4.13
CA PHE A 32 2.53 -14.19 5.17
C PHE A 32 2.12 -13.48 6.46
N LEU A 33 1.58 -12.26 6.36
CA LEU A 33 1.10 -11.51 7.53
C LEU A 33 -0.05 -12.25 8.24
N SER A 34 -0.89 -12.96 7.49
CA SER A 34 -1.96 -13.78 8.07
C SER A 34 -1.44 -15.02 8.79
N LEU A 35 -0.26 -15.51 8.44
CA LEU A 35 0.42 -16.62 9.10
C LEU A 35 1.18 -16.21 10.36
N MET A 36 1.24 -14.93 10.69
CA MET A 36 2.02 -14.43 11.83
C MET A 36 1.66 -15.07 13.18
N PRO A 37 0.40 -15.43 13.49
CA PRO A 37 0.08 -16.16 14.71
C PRO A 37 0.79 -17.53 14.82
N PHE A 38 0.92 -18.27 13.71
CA PHE A 38 1.65 -19.56 13.66
C PHE A 38 3.15 -19.34 13.83
N ILE A 39 3.71 -18.38 13.12
CA ILE A 39 5.14 -18.05 13.15
C ILE A 39 5.54 -17.58 14.55
N ARG A 40 4.72 -16.72 15.18
CA ARG A 40 4.97 -16.23 16.52
C ARG A 40 5.02 -17.38 17.55
N GLU A 41 4.11 -18.32 17.45
CA GLU A 41 4.07 -19.47 18.36
C GLU A 41 5.28 -20.39 18.16
N GLU A 42 5.68 -20.66 16.92
CA GLU A 42 6.81 -21.55 16.66
C GLU A 42 8.15 -20.95 17.10
N PHE A 43 8.38 -19.67 16.79
CA PHE A 43 9.64 -18.99 17.12
C PHE A 43 9.65 -18.31 18.48
N GLN A 44 8.55 -18.37 19.24
CA GLN A 44 8.39 -17.72 20.55
C GLN A 44 8.77 -16.24 20.55
N ILE A 45 8.45 -15.53 19.46
CA ILE A 45 8.77 -14.11 19.29
C ILE A 45 7.74 -13.21 19.94
N THR A 46 8.15 -11.98 20.30
CA THR A 46 7.25 -10.94 20.81
C THR A 46 6.39 -10.36 19.70
N ARG A 47 5.33 -9.64 20.06
CA ARG A 47 4.49 -8.91 19.09
C ARG A 47 5.30 -7.82 18.39
N ALA A 48 6.19 -7.14 19.10
CA ALA A 48 7.11 -6.15 18.52
C ALA A 48 8.01 -6.78 17.46
N GLN A 49 8.60 -7.95 17.74
CA GLN A 49 9.42 -8.67 16.78
C GLN A 49 8.64 -9.09 15.54
N ALA A 50 7.39 -9.56 15.71
CA ALA A 50 6.52 -9.90 14.59
C ALA A 50 6.29 -8.69 13.65
N GLY A 51 6.13 -7.49 14.21
CA GLY A 51 6.00 -6.25 13.44
C GLY A 51 7.24 -5.90 12.61
N LEU A 52 8.44 -6.34 13.02
CA LEU A 52 9.68 -6.11 12.27
C LEU A 52 9.68 -6.74 10.87
N TYR A 53 8.90 -7.79 10.66
CA TYR A 53 8.79 -8.38 9.32
C TYR A 53 8.31 -7.36 8.29
N PHE A 54 7.20 -6.69 8.58
CA PHE A 54 6.66 -5.64 7.71
C PHE A 54 7.65 -4.47 7.55
N THR A 55 8.28 -4.08 8.66
CA THR A 55 9.29 -3.02 8.67
C THR A 55 10.47 -3.37 7.75
N CYS A 56 11.08 -4.54 7.87
CA CYS A 56 12.20 -4.97 7.03
C CYS A 56 11.84 -5.00 5.56
N TYR A 57 10.65 -5.54 5.23
CA TYR A 57 10.16 -5.63 3.86
C TYR A 57 9.95 -4.23 3.24
N PHE A 58 9.24 -3.33 3.92
CA PHE A 58 8.91 -2.02 3.35
C PHE A 58 10.02 -0.98 3.48
N LEU A 59 10.91 -1.09 4.47
CA LEU A 59 12.03 -0.18 4.64
C LEU A 59 12.94 -0.20 3.41
N ILE A 60 13.42 -1.39 3.03
CA ILE A 60 14.31 -1.52 1.87
C ILE A 60 13.59 -1.18 0.56
N ALA A 61 12.31 -1.59 0.41
CA ALA A 61 11.51 -1.24 -0.73
C ALA A 61 11.38 0.29 -0.90
N THR A 62 11.33 1.02 0.21
CA THR A 62 11.25 2.49 0.21
C THR A 62 12.58 3.13 -0.17
N ILE A 63 13.70 2.65 0.42
CA ILE A 63 15.05 3.17 0.14
C ILE A 63 15.40 2.96 -1.34
N ILE A 64 15.12 1.77 -1.86
CA ILE A 64 15.48 1.41 -3.24
C ILE A 64 14.51 2.00 -4.26
N ALA A 65 13.30 2.41 -3.88
CA ALA A 65 12.31 2.99 -4.81
C ALA A 65 12.87 4.17 -5.62
N ILE A 66 13.79 4.95 -5.04
CA ILE A 66 14.46 6.09 -5.71
C ILE A 66 15.32 5.60 -6.91
N PHE A 67 15.94 4.43 -6.76
CA PHE A 67 16.85 3.86 -7.76
C PHE A 67 16.14 2.88 -8.71
N SER A 68 15.08 2.25 -8.24
CA SER A 68 14.37 1.19 -8.97
C SER A 68 13.75 1.67 -10.28
N GLY A 69 13.35 2.93 -10.38
CA GLY A 69 12.88 3.54 -11.62
C GLY A 69 13.97 3.51 -12.71
N ARG A 70 15.22 3.90 -12.38
CA ARG A 70 16.36 3.83 -13.31
C ARG A 70 16.68 2.38 -13.71
N ILE A 71 16.61 1.46 -12.76
CA ILE A 71 16.84 0.03 -13.03
C ILE A 71 15.77 -0.48 -14.01
N ALA A 72 14.49 -0.17 -13.78
CA ALA A 72 13.41 -0.54 -14.69
C ALA A 72 13.58 0.06 -16.10
N ASP A 73 14.13 1.29 -16.20
CA ASP A 73 14.41 1.93 -17.48
C ASP A 73 15.55 1.26 -18.25
N THR A 74 16.56 0.77 -17.55
CA THR A 74 17.73 0.11 -18.19
C THR A 74 17.45 -1.34 -18.54
N ILE A 75 16.81 -2.11 -17.66
CA ILE A 75 16.56 -3.54 -17.85
C ILE A 75 15.35 -3.79 -18.76
N GLY A 76 14.39 -2.85 -18.79
CA GLY A 76 13.12 -2.97 -19.52
C GLY A 76 11.99 -3.48 -18.62
N SER A 77 10.75 -3.20 -19.04
CA SER A 77 9.55 -3.49 -18.26
C SER A 77 9.30 -4.99 -18.10
N LYS A 78 9.54 -5.77 -19.15
CA LYS A 78 9.37 -7.24 -19.13
C LYS A 78 10.37 -7.90 -18.19
N LYS A 79 11.66 -7.65 -18.41
CA LYS A 79 12.74 -8.30 -17.62
C LYS A 79 12.64 -7.92 -16.14
N GLY A 80 12.38 -6.63 -15.83
CA GLY A 80 12.24 -6.15 -14.47
C GLY A 80 11.05 -6.81 -13.74
N THR A 81 9.90 -6.95 -14.41
CA THR A 81 8.73 -7.63 -13.84
C THR A 81 8.99 -9.13 -13.64
N VAL A 82 9.51 -9.83 -14.66
CA VAL A 82 9.78 -11.28 -14.59
C VAL A 82 10.80 -11.61 -13.51
N PHE A 83 11.95 -10.91 -13.54
CA PHE A 83 13.00 -11.13 -12.53
C PHE A 83 12.47 -10.83 -11.12
N GLY A 84 11.79 -9.70 -10.92
CA GLY A 84 11.26 -9.32 -9.62
C GLY A 84 10.28 -10.35 -9.06
N ILE A 85 9.28 -10.80 -9.84
CA ILE A 85 8.27 -11.72 -9.33
C ILE A 85 8.81 -13.14 -9.10
N ILE A 86 9.72 -13.62 -9.95
CA ILE A 86 10.40 -14.90 -9.73
C ILE A 86 11.28 -14.85 -8.49
N ALA A 87 12.03 -13.75 -8.29
CA ALA A 87 12.84 -13.57 -7.10
C ALA A 87 11.98 -13.51 -5.82
N VAL A 88 10.86 -12.77 -5.85
CA VAL A 88 9.89 -12.78 -4.75
C VAL A 88 9.42 -14.20 -4.44
N GLY A 89 8.97 -14.95 -5.44
CA GLY A 89 8.50 -16.33 -5.24
C GLY A 89 9.59 -17.26 -4.68
N ALA A 90 10.81 -17.19 -5.20
CA ALA A 90 11.95 -17.97 -4.71
C ALA A 90 12.30 -17.62 -3.26
N LEU A 91 12.33 -16.31 -2.92
CA LEU A 91 12.58 -15.86 -1.55
C LEU A 91 11.47 -16.30 -0.60
N PHE A 92 10.19 -16.28 -1.03
CA PHE A 92 9.11 -16.83 -0.21
C PHE A 92 9.28 -18.33 0.04
N ILE A 93 9.67 -19.12 -0.95
CA ILE A 93 10.01 -20.52 -0.74
C ILE A 93 11.15 -20.67 0.28
N LEU A 94 12.18 -19.82 0.20
CA LEU A 94 13.28 -19.83 1.16
C LEU A 94 12.84 -19.52 2.60
N HIS A 95 11.80 -18.71 2.82
CA HIS A 95 11.26 -18.48 4.17
C HIS A 95 10.81 -19.79 4.85
N SER A 96 10.34 -20.78 4.08
CA SER A 96 9.90 -22.07 4.63
C SER A 96 11.04 -22.89 5.24
N PHE A 97 12.27 -22.64 4.86
CA PHE A 97 13.47 -23.31 5.36
C PHE A 97 14.15 -22.55 6.51
N ALA A 98 13.59 -21.40 6.92
CA ALA A 98 14.22 -20.61 7.97
C ALA A 98 14.15 -21.32 9.33
N PRO A 99 15.30 -21.61 9.98
CA PRO A 99 15.35 -22.22 11.31
C PRO A 99 15.19 -21.19 12.44
N TYR A 100 15.39 -19.91 12.16
CA TYR A 100 15.32 -18.81 13.12
C TYR A 100 14.55 -17.63 12.54
N PHE A 101 13.82 -16.92 13.39
CA PHE A 101 13.07 -15.73 12.96
C PHE A 101 13.95 -14.64 12.37
N PHE A 102 15.20 -14.49 12.85
CA PHE A 102 16.15 -13.54 12.28
C PHE A 102 16.42 -13.76 10.79
N LEU A 103 16.49 -15.02 10.35
CA LEU A 103 16.64 -15.34 8.91
C LEU A 103 15.39 -14.92 8.12
N ILE A 104 14.18 -15.06 8.71
CA ILE A 104 12.94 -14.56 8.11
C ILE A 104 13.01 -13.05 7.89
N LEU A 105 13.57 -12.28 8.83
CA LEU A 105 13.75 -10.83 8.67
C LEU A 105 14.74 -10.49 7.54
N ILE A 106 15.84 -11.23 7.41
CA ILE A 106 16.77 -11.06 6.28
C ILE A 106 16.08 -11.38 4.96
N LEU A 107 15.34 -12.46 4.89
CA LEU A 107 14.59 -12.84 3.69
C LEU A 107 13.49 -11.83 3.37
N ALA A 108 12.81 -11.26 4.38
CA ALA A 108 11.85 -10.16 4.20
C ALA A 108 12.52 -8.94 3.58
N PHE A 109 13.70 -8.56 4.06
CA PHE A 109 14.50 -7.47 3.49
C PHE A 109 14.86 -7.74 2.02
N LEU A 110 15.35 -8.93 1.69
CA LEU A 110 15.67 -9.31 0.31
C LEU A 110 14.41 -9.36 -0.58
N THR A 111 13.28 -9.81 -0.03
CA THR A 111 11.99 -9.82 -0.74
C THR A 111 11.51 -8.40 -1.04
N GLY A 112 11.67 -7.48 -0.09
CA GLY A 112 11.39 -6.06 -0.29
C GLY A 112 12.27 -5.43 -1.38
N LEU A 113 13.54 -5.85 -1.48
CA LEU A 113 14.45 -5.44 -2.54
C LEU A 113 13.95 -5.92 -3.91
N ALA A 114 13.59 -7.19 -4.04
CA ALA A 114 13.04 -7.76 -5.27
C ALA A 114 11.71 -7.07 -5.67
N PHE A 115 10.84 -6.83 -4.70
CA PHE A 115 9.57 -6.13 -4.90
C PHE A 115 9.75 -4.70 -5.43
N SER A 116 10.78 -3.98 -4.99
CA SER A 116 11.01 -2.59 -5.36
C SER A 116 11.14 -2.36 -6.87
N ILE A 117 11.57 -3.38 -7.63
CA ILE A 117 11.75 -3.33 -9.09
C ILE A 117 10.43 -3.53 -9.83
N ILE A 118 9.48 -4.26 -9.25
CA ILE A 118 8.25 -4.70 -9.94
C ILE A 118 7.34 -3.51 -10.23
N THR A 119 7.05 -2.66 -9.24
CA THR A 119 6.13 -1.53 -9.41
C THR A 119 6.56 -0.56 -10.52
N PRO A 120 7.80 -0.06 -10.58
CA PRO A 120 8.23 0.80 -11.68
C PRO A 120 8.24 0.07 -13.04
N SER A 121 8.54 -1.24 -13.06
CA SER A 121 8.49 -2.04 -14.29
C SER A 121 7.07 -2.17 -14.84
N LEU A 122 6.06 -2.40 -13.96
CA LEU A 122 4.65 -2.43 -14.35
C LEU A 122 4.15 -1.05 -14.80
N ASN A 123 4.54 0.01 -14.10
CA ASN A 123 4.21 1.37 -14.48
C ASN A 123 4.74 1.68 -15.89
N LYS A 124 5.99 1.31 -16.17
CA LYS A 124 6.59 1.46 -17.49
C LYS A 124 5.83 0.67 -18.55
N ALA A 125 5.48 -0.61 -18.27
CA ALA A 125 4.69 -1.43 -19.19
C ALA A 125 3.37 -0.76 -19.58
N VAL A 126 2.68 -0.14 -18.62
CA VAL A 126 1.44 0.62 -18.89
C VAL A 126 1.73 1.90 -19.68
N MET A 127 2.78 2.63 -19.33
CA MET A 127 3.13 3.86 -20.04
C MET A 127 3.50 3.61 -21.49
N ASP A 128 4.12 2.47 -21.79
CA ASP A 128 4.56 2.12 -23.14
C ASP A 128 3.40 1.64 -24.04
N LYS A 129 2.37 0.97 -23.46
CA LYS A 129 1.30 0.35 -24.25
C LYS A 129 -0.06 1.03 -24.14
N VAL A 130 -0.28 1.87 -23.13
CA VAL A 130 -1.58 2.48 -22.85
C VAL A 130 -1.59 3.96 -23.20
N THR A 131 -2.62 4.39 -23.94
CA THR A 131 -2.80 5.81 -24.30
C THR A 131 -2.95 6.67 -23.03
N ARG A 132 -2.47 7.91 -23.08
CA ARG A 132 -2.48 8.85 -21.93
C ARG A 132 -3.85 8.96 -21.26
N LYS A 133 -4.93 8.95 -22.04
CA LYS A 133 -6.32 9.05 -21.55
C LYS A 133 -6.72 7.87 -20.65
N ASN A 134 -6.21 6.67 -20.91
CA ASN A 134 -6.64 5.43 -20.23
C ASN A 134 -5.65 4.93 -19.18
N ARG A 135 -4.50 5.59 -19.00
CA ARG A 135 -3.43 5.15 -18.08
C ARG A 135 -3.91 5.02 -16.64
N ALA A 136 -4.61 6.02 -16.12
CA ALA A 136 -5.10 6.01 -14.74
C ALA A 136 -6.05 4.83 -14.48
N THR A 137 -7.02 4.64 -15.38
CA THR A 137 -7.98 3.51 -15.29
C THR A 137 -7.25 2.17 -15.38
N SER A 138 -6.29 2.03 -16.31
CA SER A 138 -5.50 0.81 -16.47
C SER A 138 -4.66 0.49 -15.23
N MET A 139 -4.04 1.50 -14.62
CA MET A 139 -3.30 1.34 -13.36
C MET A 139 -4.23 0.91 -12.22
N GLY A 140 -5.43 1.49 -12.14
CA GLY A 140 -6.45 1.07 -11.18
C GLY A 140 -6.83 -0.41 -11.33
N ILE A 141 -7.11 -0.86 -12.58
CA ILE A 141 -7.45 -2.26 -12.88
C ILE A 141 -6.30 -3.21 -12.46
N ILE A 142 -5.06 -2.87 -12.80
CA ILE A 142 -3.91 -3.69 -12.45
C ILE A 142 -3.75 -3.80 -10.92
N GLN A 143 -3.91 -2.70 -10.19
CA GLN A 143 -3.81 -2.68 -8.73
C GLN A 143 -4.97 -3.39 -8.02
N MET A 144 -6.14 -3.54 -8.65
CA MET A 144 -7.22 -4.36 -8.11
C MET A 144 -6.79 -5.83 -7.93
N GLY A 145 -5.90 -6.34 -8.82
CA GLY A 145 -5.30 -7.66 -8.65
C GLY A 145 -4.64 -7.83 -7.29
N GLY A 146 -3.98 -6.80 -6.77
CA GLY A 146 -3.37 -6.81 -5.44
C GLY A 146 -4.40 -7.01 -4.32
N SER A 147 -5.52 -6.29 -4.34
CA SER A 147 -6.56 -6.46 -3.33
C SER A 147 -7.18 -7.87 -3.36
N VAL A 148 -7.38 -8.42 -4.56
CA VAL A 148 -7.84 -9.81 -4.72
C VAL A 148 -6.80 -10.79 -4.19
N GLY A 149 -5.53 -10.60 -4.54
CA GLY A 149 -4.41 -11.41 -4.03
C GLY A 149 -4.30 -11.34 -2.52
N GLY A 150 -4.40 -10.14 -1.94
CA GLY A 150 -4.40 -9.93 -0.49
C GLY A 150 -5.54 -10.66 0.22
N PHE A 151 -6.76 -10.59 -0.33
CA PHE A 151 -7.89 -11.37 0.18
C PHE A 151 -7.62 -12.87 0.12
N LEU A 152 -7.20 -13.39 -1.03
CA LEU A 152 -6.93 -14.82 -1.22
C LEU A 152 -5.79 -15.29 -0.30
N GLY A 153 -4.68 -14.56 -0.24
CA GLY A 153 -3.55 -14.90 0.62
C GLY A 153 -3.93 -14.90 2.09
N ALA A 154 -4.56 -13.84 2.56
CA ALA A 154 -4.97 -13.72 3.95
C ALA A 154 -5.99 -14.79 4.37
N SER A 155 -6.88 -15.20 3.46
CA SER A 155 -7.93 -16.18 3.76
C SER A 155 -7.47 -17.63 3.60
N LEU A 156 -6.72 -17.94 2.53
CA LEU A 156 -6.39 -19.33 2.19
C LEU A 156 -5.14 -19.86 2.90
N LEU A 157 -4.13 -19.00 3.16
CA LEU A 157 -2.89 -19.48 3.75
C LEU A 157 -3.06 -19.97 5.20
N PRO A 158 -3.83 -19.29 6.08
CA PRO A 158 -4.11 -19.85 7.42
C PRO A 158 -4.88 -21.16 7.36
N LEU A 159 -5.83 -21.31 6.44
CA LEU A 159 -6.56 -22.57 6.23
C LEU A 159 -5.62 -23.71 5.81
N LEU A 160 -4.69 -23.44 4.92
CA LEU A 160 -3.65 -24.41 4.55
C LEU A 160 -2.71 -24.71 5.72
N ALA A 161 -2.38 -23.68 6.51
CA ALA A 161 -1.48 -23.80 7.65
C ALA A 161 -2.04 -24.67 8.77
N GLU A 162 -3.34 -24.61 9.04
CA GLU A 162 -4.01 -25.48 10.03
C GLU A 162 -3.91 -26.96 9.66
N ASN A 163 -3.90 -27.31 8.36
CA ASN A 163 -3.90 -28.69 7.89
C ASN A 163 -2.50 -29.22 7.56
N PHE A 164 -1.61 -28.38 7.01
CA PHE A 164 -0.31 -28.80 6.44
C PHE A 164 0.87 -28.03 7.02
N GLY A 165 0.63 -27.15 8.01
CA GLY A 165 1.65 -26.26 8.55
C GLY A 165 1.88 -25.01 7.67
N TRP A 166 2.29 -23.90 8.31
CA TRP A 166 2.44 -22.61 7.66
C TRP A 166 3.51 -22.59 6.55
N ARG A 167 4.55 -23.44 6.69
CA ARG A 167 5.62 -23.56 5.69
C ARG A 167 5.09 -24.02 4.33
N MET A 168 4.17 -25.00 4.31
CA MET A 168 3.57 -25.48 3.07
C MET A 168 2.76 -24.39 2.36
N GLY A 169 2.01 -23.60 3.10
CA GLY A 169 1.27 -22.44 2.55
C GLY A 169 2.19 -21.45 1.83
N ILE A 170 3.35 -21.14 2.42
CA ILE A 170 4.35 -20.23 1.83
C ILE A 170 5.00 -20.85 0.59
N VAL A 171 5.33 -22.14 0.61
CA VAL A 171 5.89 -22.85 -0.56
C VAL A 171 4.92 -22.79 -1.74
N ILE A 172 3.64 -23.10 -1.51
CA ILE A 172 2.61 -23.06 -2.54
C ILE A 172 2.48 -21.64 -3.11
N SER A 173 2.43 -20.62 -2.24
CA SER A 173 2.30 -19.23 -2.68
C SER A 173 3.53 -18.73 -3.45
N GLY A 174 4.74 -19.18 -3.05
CA GLY A 174 5.98 -18.89 -3.76
C GLY A 174 6.03 -19.52 -5.15
N PHE A 175 5.63 -20.79 -5.30
CA PHE A 175 5.51 -21.42 -6.62
C PHE A 175 4.46 -20.75 -7.51
N LEU A 176 3.37 -20.29 -6.93
CA LEU A 176 2.37 -19.51 -7.67
C LEU A 176 2.97 -18.21 -8.23
N ALA A 177 3.77 -17.50 -7.42
CA ALA A 177 4.46 -16.29 -7.89
C ALA A 177 5.48 -16.61 -9.01
N ILE A 178 6.24 -17.69 -8.90
CA ILE A 178 7.14 -18.14 -9.97
C ILE A 178 6.33 -18.49 -11.24
N GLY A 179 5.23 -19.21 -11.10
CA GLY A 179 4.32 -19.54 -12.21
C GLY A 179 3.81 -18.29 -12.93
N VAL A 180 3.41 -17.25 -12.18
CA VAL A 180 3.03 -15.96 -12.76
C VAL A 180 4.22 -15.31 -13.49
N GLY A 181 5.43 -15.37 -12.94
CA GLY A 181 6.63 -14.88 -13.61
C GLY A 181 6.88 -15.57 -14.94
N LEU A 182 6.72 -16.90 -15.00
CA LEU A 182 6.84 -17.68 -16.22
C LEU A 182 5.72 -17.33 -17.24
N LEU A 183 4.49 -17.14 -16.79
CA LEU A 183 3.38 -16.67 -17.64
C LEU A 183 3.71 -15.29 -18.25
N ILE A 184 4.18 -14.34 -17.46
CA ILE A 184 4.61 -13.02 -17.96
C ILE A 184 5.75 -13.19 -18.97
N SER A 185 6.74 -14.02 -18.69
CA SER A 185 7.87 -14.24 -19.60
C SER A 185 7.43 -14.77 -20.97
N ARG A 186 6.37 -15.62 -20.98
CA ARG A 186 5.85 -16.27 -22.20
C ARG A 186 4.91 -15.38 -22.98
N PHE A 187 4.00 -14.67 -22.30
CA PHE A 187 2.88 -13.97 -22.94
C PHE A 187 3.06 -12.46 -23.03
N TYR A 188 3.88 -11.85 -22.19
CA TYR A 188 4.17 -10.43 -22.28
C TYR A 188 5.25 -10.18 -23.36
N ARG A 189 4.86 -9.49 -24.41
CA ARG A 189 5.80 -9.01 -25.44
C ARG A 189 6.10 -7.53 -25.18
N GLU A 190 7.35 -7.23 -24.91
CA GLU A 190 7.85 -5.86 -24.85
C GLU A 190 7.99 -5.34 -26.28
N GLU A 191 7.30 -4.28 -26.61
CA GLU A 191 7.56 -3.58 -27.87
C GLU A 191 8.83 -2.76 -27.67
N ASN A 192 9.78 -2.89 -28.60
CA ASN A 192 10.93 -2.01 -28.64
C ASN A 192 10.43 -0.58 -28.93
N SER A 193 10.03 0.10 -27.88
CA SER A 193 9.83 1.54 -27.93
C SER A 193 11.18 2.13 -28.32
N ASN A 194 11.25 2.63 -29.55
CA ASN A 194 12.42 3.37 -30.03
C ASN A 194 12.79 4.39 -28.95
N ARG A 195 13.93 4.18 -28.30
CA ARG A 195 14.52 5.05 -27.26
C ARG A 195 14.90 6.44 -27.76
N GLY A 196 14.59 6.76 -29.01
CA GLY A 196 14.81 8.04 -29.62
C GLY A 196 13.54 8.84 -29.73
N GLN A 197 13.49 9.95 -29.01
CA GLN A 197 12.50 11.03 -29.06
C GLN A 197 11.36 10.98 -28.02
N ARG A 198 11.70 11.00 -26.73
CA ARG A 198 11.03 12.02 -25.93
C ARG A 198 11.68 13.36 -26.29
N ASN A 199 11.12 14.03 -27.28
CA ASN A 199 11.36 15.46 -27.46
C ASN A 199 10.93 16.12 -26.14
N ASP A 200 11.92 16.46 -25.32
CA ASP A 200 11.79 17.41 -24.22
C ASP A 200 11.56 18.79 -24.86
N ALA A 201 10.36 18.98 -25.41
CA ALA A 201 9.96 20.27 -25.92
C ALA A 201 9.83 21.23 -24.73
N GLY A 202 10.88 22.01 -24.50
CA GLY A 202 10.77 23.34 -23.91
C GLY A 202 10.64 23.48 -22.39
N TYR A 203 10.68 22.43 -21.58
CA TYR A 203 10.70 22.59 -20.13
C TYR A 203 12.14 22.59 -19.60
N THR A 204 12.57 23.71 -19.04
CA THR A 204 13.80 23.80 -18.25
C THR A 204 13.74 22.71 -17.16
N ARG A 205 14.57 21.67 -17.29
CA ARG A 205 14.68 20.62 -16.27
C ARG A 205 15.24 21.26 -15.00
N LEU A 206 14.34 21.53 -14.03
CA LEU A 206 14.78 21.87 -12.68
C LEU A 206 15.72 20.77 -12.17
N THR A 207 16.82 21.17 -11.58
CA THR A 207 17.70 20.22 -10.90
C THR A 207 16.93 19.52 -9.78
N PHE A 208 17.23 18.26 -9.47
CA PHE A 208 16.59 17.53 -8.38
C PHE A 208 16.65 18.32 -7.07
N SER A 209 17.78 18.99 -6.80
CA SER A 209 17.97 19.86 -5.64
C SER A 209 17.00 21.04 -5.61
N ASP A 210 16.76 21.69 -6.75
CA ASP A 210 15.86 22.84 -6.83
C ASP A 210 14.40 22.40 -6.68
N SER A 211 14.02 21.28 -7.31
CA SER A 211 12.71 20.67 -7.13
C SER A 211 12.44 20.33 -5.66
N PHE A 212 13.43 19.77 -4.97
CA PHE A 212 13.31 19.41 -3.55
C PHE A 212 13.19 20.63 -2.65
N LYS A 213 13.95 21.72 -2.92
CA LYS A 213 13.82 23.00 -2.23
C LYS A 213 12.41 23.59 -2.36
N ILE A 214 11.85 23.60 -3.58
CA ILE A 214 10.48 24.08 -3.83
C ILE A 214 9.46 23.29 -3.01
N LEU A 215 9.60 21.95 -2.94
CA LEU A 215 8.68 21.09 -2.19
C LEU A 215 8.77 21.33 -0.67
N ILE A 216 9.97 21.49 -0.11
CA ILE A 216 10.15 21.79 1.32
C ILE A 216 9.61 23.19 1.67
N GLN A 217 9.68 24.14 0.77
CA GLN A 217 9.13 25.49 0.97
C GLN A 217 7.61 25.53 0.84
N ASN A 218 6.99 24.53 0.22
CA ASN A 218 5.54 24.46 0.10
C ASN A 218 4.89 24.03 1.42
N ARG A 219 4.51 25.01 2.22
CA ARG A 219 3.90 24.81 3.54
C ARG A 219 2.63 23.95 3.49
N GLN A 220 1.80 24.11 2.45
CA GLN A 220 0.57 23.31 2.30
C GLN A 220 0.90 21.84 2.08
N LEU A 221 1.87 21.57 1.23
CA LEU A 221 2.35 20.21 0.98
C LEU A 221 2.90 19.56 2.26
N LEU A 222 3.71 20.30 3.04
CA LEU A 222 4.27 19.76 4.30
C LEU A 222 3.19 19.43 5.31
N ILE A 223 2.15 20.26 5.41
CA ILE A 223 1.01 19.99 6.30
C ILE A 223 0.26 18.72 5.88
N VAL A 224 0.02 18.55 4.58
CA VAL A 224 -0.59 17.33 4.05
C VAL A 224 0.32 16.11 4.28
N CYS A 225 1.62 16.24 4.07
CA CYS A 225 2.60 15.18 4.34
C CYS A 225 2.64 14.78 5.83
N GLY A 226 2.51 15.75 6.74
CA GLY A 226 2.41 15.49 8.18
C GLY A 226 1.20 14.62 8.53
N LEU A 227 0.03 14.90 7.95
CA LEU A 227 -1.13 14.00 8.07
C LEU A 227 -0.85 12.65 7.40
N GLY A 228 -0.15 12.64 6.26
CA GLY A 228 0.26 11.42 5.55
C GLY A 228 1.09 10.47 6.41
N LEU A 229 1.93 10.99 7.30
CA LEU A 229 2.67 10.18 8.27
C LEU A 229 1.73 9.46 9.24
N ALA A 230 0.71 10.16 9.76
CA ALA A 230 -0.31 9.55 10.63
C ALA A 230 -1.12 8.48 9.89
N LEU A 231 -1.62 8.80 8.70
CA LEU A 231 -2.38 7.85 7.88
C LEU A 231 -1.53 6.64 7.48
N GLY A 232 -0.22 6.83 7.27
CA GLY A 232 0.74 5.77 6.99
C GLY A 232 0.83 4.72 8.09
N THR A 233 0.62 5.09 9.36
CA THR A 233 0.64 4.13 10.47
C THR A 233 -0.41 3.05 10.31
N SER A 234 -1.58 3.36 9.75
CA SER A 234 -2.65 2.38 9.52
C SER A 234 -2.27 1.32 8.49
N ILE A 235 -1.54 1.70 7.44
CA ILE A 235 -1.09 0.78 6.39
C ILE A 235 -0.03 -0.19 6.92
N GLY A 236 0.79 0.24 7.86
CA GLY A 236 1.84 -0.59 8.45
C GLY A 236 1.33 -1.48 9.56
N ALA A 237 0.84 -0.88 10.64
CA ALA A 237 0.50 -1.61 11.87
C ALA A 237 -0.72 -2.53 11.71
N ILE A 238 -1.75 -2.10 10.99
CA ILE A 238 -2.98 -2.89 10.90
C ILE A 238 -2.73 -4.23 10.20
N PRO A 239 -2.24 -4.31 8.94
CA PRO A 239 -2.01 -5.61 8.32
C PRO A 239 -1.00 -6.48 9.08
N ALA A 240 0.02 -5.86 9.70
CA ALA A 240 1.06 -6.59 10.42
C ALA A 240 0.54 -7.30 11.69
N HIS A 241 -0.46 -6.72 12.36
CA HIS A 241 -0.91 -7.20 13.66
C HIS A 241 -2.36 -7.69 13.70
N TYR A 242 -3.14 -7.43 12.64
CA TYR A 242 -4.58 -7.67 12.66
C TYR A 242 -4.95 -9.12 12.95
N THR A 243 -4.28 -10.08 12.33
CA THR A 243 -4.54 -11.51 12.57
C THR A 243 -4.16 -11.94 13.99
N MET A 244 -3.05 -11.42 14.53
CA MET A 244 -2.68 -11.66 15.92
C MET A 244 -3.69 -11.05 16.90
N TYR A 245 -4.15 -9.82 16.62
CA TYR A 245 -5.19 -9.17 17.41
C TYR A 245 -6.49 -9.99 17.44
N VAL A 246 -6.99 -10.37 16.26
CA VAL A 246 -8.25 -11.14 16.14
C VAL A 246 -8.11 -12.52 16.81
N THR A 247 -6.94 -13.15 16.74
CA THR A 247 -6.69 -14.45 17.36
C THR A 247 -6.55 -14.34 18.88
N GLN A 248 -5.78 -13.38 19.38
CA GLN A 248 -5.35 -13.33 20.78
C GLN A 248 -6.31 -12.53 21.66
N ASP A 249 -6.76 -11.35 21.20
CA ASP A 249 -7.61 -10.47 21.98
C ASP A 249 -9.10 -10.75 21.78
N LEU A 250 -9.51 -11.28 20.60
CA LEU A 250 -10.89 -11.67 20.34
C LEU A 250 -11.13 -13.19 20.46
N ASN A 251 -10.11 -13.96 20.86
CA ASN A 251 -10.18 -15.40 21.10
C ASN A 251 -10.80 -16.20 19.95
N THR A 252 -10.42 -15.87 18.69
CA THR A 252 -10.93 -16.56 17.52
C THR A 252 -9.91 -17.53 16.93
N SER A 253 -10.36 -18.39 16.01
CA SER A 253 -9.42 -19.26 15.26
C SER A 253 -8.54 -18.45 14.32
N ARG A 254 -7.37 -18.99 13.99
CA ARG A 254 -6.40 -18.38 13.04
C ARG A 254 -7.00 -18.23 11.65
N THR A 255 -7.84 -19.19 11.24
CA THR A 255 -8.59 -19.12 9.97
C THR A 255 -9.56 -17.95 9.95
N ILE A 256 -10.36 -17.74 11.03
CA ILE A 256 -11.25 -16.58 11.15
C ILE A 256 -10.46 -15.27 11.11
N ALA A 257 -9.33 -15.22 11.79
CA ALA A 257 -8.45 -14.04 11.77
C ALA A 257 -7.91 -13.75 10.36
N GLY A 258 -7.52 -14.77 9.61
CA GLY A 258 -7.11 -14.64 8.22
C GLY A 258 -8.23 -14.13 7.32
N PHE A 259 -9.44 -14.69 7.43
CA PHE A 259 -10.62 -14.20 6.70
C PHE A 259 -10.93 -12.73 7.05
N SER A 260 -10.81 -12.36 8.32
CA SER A 260 -11.04 -10.97 8.76
C SER A 260 -10.04 -10.00 8.11
N LEU A 261 -8.75 -10.38 8.01
CA LEU A 261 -7.76 -9.60 7.26
C LEU A 261 -8.08 -9.56 5.76
N GLY A 262 -8.55 -10.65 5.19
CA GLY A 262 -9.02 -10.69 3.80
C GLY A 262 -10.18 -9.71 3.56
N ILE A 263 -11.20 -9.71 4.41
CA ILE A 263 -12.33 -8.79 4.33
C ILE A 263 -11.86 -7.33 4.47
N LEU A 264 -10.89 -7.06 5.34
CA LEU A 264 -10.27 -5.75 5.46
C LEU A 264 -9.62 -5.31 4.12
N GLN A 265 -8.97 -6.20 3.38
CA GLN A 265 -8.40 -5.88 2.07
C GLN A 265 -9.49 -5.54 1.03
N ILE A 266 -10.62 -6.24 1.06
CA ILE A 266 -11.78 -5.91 0.23
C ILE A 266 -12.35 -4.53 0.61
N GLY A 267 -12.45 -4.23 1.92
CA GLY A 267 -12.82 -2.90 2.40
C GLY A 267 -11.91 -1.82 1.84
N GLY A 268 -10.59 -2.03 1.85
CA GLY A 268 -9.61 -1.11 1.27
C GLY A 268 -9.79 -0.91 -0.23
N MET A 269 -10.13 -1.97 -0.97
CA MET A 269 -10.42 -1.91 -2.39
C MET A 269 -11.61 -1.00 -2.68
N VAL A 270 -12.69 -1.12 -1.92
CA VAL A 270 -13.90 -0.27 -2.03
C VAL A 270 -13.63 1.15 -1.56
N GLY A 271 -12.85 1.31 -0.50
CA GLY A 271 -12.54 2.61 0.10
C GLY A 271 -11.74 3.54 -0.82
N ARG A 272 -10.82 3.00 -1.64
CA ARG A 272 -9.98 3.82 -2.55
C ARG A 272 -10.79 4.71 -3.51
N PRO A 273 -11.72 4.20 -4.31
CA PRO A 273 -12.61 5.05 -5.11
C PRO A 273 -13.67 5.76 -4.25
N GLY A 274 -14.12 5.13 -3.15
CA GLY A 274 -15.17 5.66 -2.29
C GLY A 274 -14.83 7.02 -1.68
N TRP A 275 -13.62 7.19 -1.14
CA TRP A 275 -13.18 8.46 -0.58
C TRP A 275 -13.04 9.57 -1.62
N GLY A 276 -12.60 9.24 -2.85
CA GLY A 276 -12.59 10.17 -3.96
C GLY A 276 -14.01 10.65 -4.30
N TRP A 277 -14.93 9.69 -4.44
CA TRP A 277 -16.34 9.98 -4.74
C TRP A 277 -17.03 10.81 -3.64
N ILE A 278 -16.78 10.49 -2.35
CA ILE A 278 -17.27 11.29 -1.21
C ILE A 278 -16.74 12.72 -1.30
N SER A 279 -15.44 12.90 -1.55
CA SER A 279 -14.84 14.22 -1.69
C SER A 279 -15.47 15.02 -2.83
N ASP A 280 -15.69 14.40 -3.99
CA ASP A 280 -16.23 15.07 -5.16
C ASP A 280 -17.71 15.43 -5.00
N LYS A 281 -18.54 14.50 -4.51
CA LYS A 281 -19.99 14.64 -4.48
C LYS A 281 -20.51 15.35 -3.24
N PHE A 282 -20.02 14.99 -2.04
CA PHE A 282 -20.55 15.49 -0.77
C PHE A 282 -19.76 16.65 -0.18
N LEU A 283 -18.46 16.75 -0.51
CA LEU A 283 -17.62 17.82 0.02
C LEU A 283 -17.30 18.89 -1.02
N HIS A 284 -18.07 18.92 -2.13
CA HIS A 284 -17.93 19.89 -3.22
C HIS A 284 -16.49 19.97 -3.77
N GLY A 285 -15.81 18.83 -3.91
CA GLY A 285 -14.43 18.73 -4.38
C GLY A 285 -13.36 19.17 -3.38
N SER A 286 -13.72 19.51 -2.15
CA SER A 286 -12.74 19.93 -1.13
C SER A 286 -11.90 18.74 -0.64
N ARG A 287 -10.67 18.62 -1.15
CA ARG A 287 -9.72 17.57 -0.75
C ARG A 287 -9.34 17.66 0.73
N ILE A 288 -9.16 18.89 1.23
CA ILE A 288 -8.81 19.13 2.65
C ILE A 288 -9.90 18.59 3.58
N ARG A 289 -11.17 18.90 3.31
CA ARG A 289 -12.30 18.36 4.09
C ARG A 289 -12.36 16.83 4.02
N GLY A 290 -12.09 16.27 2.84
CA GLY A 290 -12.00 14.82 2.65
C GLY A 290 -10.93 14.19 3.52
N LEU A 291 -9.74 14.77 3.58
CA LEU A 291 -8.64 14.27 4.42
C LEU A 291 -8.94 14.42 5.92
N ILE A 292 -9.60 15.48 6.35
CA ILE A 292 -10.08 15.65 7.74
C ILE A 292 -11.07 14.55 8.10
N LEU A 293 -12.01 14.26 7.20
CA LEU A 293 -13.01 13.20 7.42
C LEU A 293 -12.34 11.82 7.53
N VAL A 294 -11.36 11.55 6.66
CA VAL A 294 -10.55 10.32 6.71
C VAL A 294 -9.79 10.20 8.04
N GLY A 295 -9.05 11.25 8.42
CA GLY A 295 -8.28 11.24 9.67
C GLY A 295 -9.17 11.08 10.90
N GLY A 296 -10.28 11.83 10.96
CA GLY A 296 -11.26 11.74 12.04
C GLY A 296 -11.95 10.38 12.12
N SER A 297 -12.36 9.81 10.98
CA SER A 297 -12.96 8.47 10.95
C SER A 297 -11.96 7.37 11.30
N LEU A 298 -10.69 7.50 10.91
CA LEU A 298 -9.64 6.57 11.30
C LEU A 298 -9.39 6.60 12.81
N ALA A 299 -9.27 7.80 13.39
CA ALA A 299 -9.12 7.95 14.83
C ALA A 299 -10.33 7.36 15.59
N LEU A 300 -11.54 7.62 15.11
CA LEU A 300 -12.77 7.09 15.73
C LEU A 300 -12.83 5.56 15.64
N VAL A 301 -12.62 4.98 14.47
CA VAL A 301 -12.72 3.51 14.29
C VAL A 301 -11.65 2.78 15.10
N THR A 302 -10.41 3.29 15.15
CA THR A 302 -9.35 2.68 15.97
C THR A 302 -9.64 2.82 17.46
N LEU A 303 -10.28 3.91 17.91
CA LEU A 303 -10.77 4.05 19.28
C LEU A 303 -11.89 3.04 19.59
N LEU A 304 -12.83 2.82 18.66
CA LEU A 304 -13.88 1.82 18.82
C LEU A 304 -13.31 0.40 18.91
N PHE A 305 -12.27 0.07 18.16
CA PHE A 305 -11.55 -1.18 18.29
C PHE A 305 -10.92 -1.34 19.67
N SER A 306 -10.31 -0.27 20.21
CA SER A 306 -9.74 -0.27 21.56
C SER A 306 -10.78 -0.52 22.66
N ILE A 307 -11.91 0.19 22.62
CA ILE A 307 -12.85 0.25 23.75
C ILE A 307 -13.93 -0.84 23.64
N PHE A 308 -14.53 -1.01 22.46
CA PHE A 308 -15.71 -1.87 22.29
C PHE A 308 -15.36 -3.25 21.75
N ILE A 309 -14.68 -3.32 20.60
CA ILE A 309 -14.44 -4.59 19.92
C ILE A 309 -13.59 -5.53 20.78
N THR A 310 -12.57 -5.02 21.47
CA THR A 310 -11.68 -5.83 22.32
C THR A 310 -12.35 -6.31 23.62
N ARG A 311 -13.34 -5.56 24.15
CA ARG A 311 -13.92 -5.87 25.47
C ARG A 311 -15.16 -6.76 25.44
N TYR A 312 -15.94 -6.75 24.36
CA TYR A 312 -17.29 -7.33 24.35
C TYR A 312 -17.42 -8.69 23.66
N ASN A 313 -16.32 -9.41 23.38
CA ASN A 313 -16.36 -10.70 22.68
C ASN A 313 -17.35 -10.68 21.50
N PRO A 314 -17.05 -9.92 20.45
CA PRO A 314 -18.00 -9.65 19.39
C PRO A 314 -18.39 -10.92 18.63
N SER A 315 -19.62 -10.97 18.13
CA SER A 315 -20.04 -12.05 17.23
C SER A 315 -19.18 -12.06 15.96
N LEU A 316 -19.05 -13.21 15.33
CA LEU A 316 -18.28 -13.36 14.09
C LEU A 316 -18.71 -12.37 12.99
N LEU A 317 -20.03 -12.17 12.85
CA LEU A 317 -20.57 -11.19 11.90
C LEU A 317 -20.08 -9.76 12.21
N LEU A 318 -20.04 -9.37 13.49
CA LEU A 318 -19.56 -8.06 13.90
C LEU A 318 -18.06 -7.90 13.61
N ILE A 319 -17.24 -8.94 13.82
CA ILE A 319 -15.82 -8.93 13.46
C ILE A 319 -15.65 -8.67 11.95
N TYR A 320 -16.41 -9.35 11.10
CA TYR A 320 -16.31 -9.17 9.64
C TYR A 320 -16.79 -7.79 9.18
N ILE A 321 -17.90 -7.28 9.74
CA ILE A 321 -18.39 -5.92 9.44
C ILE A 321 -17.37 -4.87 9.89
N ALA A 322 -16.84 -5.01 11.11
CA ALA A 322 -15.82 -4.11 11.64
C ALA A 322 -14.54 -4.15 10.79
N SER A 323 -14.11 -5.35 10.35
CA SER A 323 -12.96 -5.53 9.44
C SER A 323 -13.17 -4.79 8.12
N PHE A 324 -14.35 -4.92 7.52
CA PHE A 324 -14.69 -4.26 6.26
C PHE A 324 -14.66 -2.73 6.40
N ILE A 325 -15.30 -2.20 7.45
CA ILE A 325 -15.31 -0.76 7.74
C ILE A 325 -13.90 -0.24 8.02
N LEU A 326 -13.12 -0.97 8.83
CA LEU A 326 -11.73 -0.64 9.10
C LEU A 326 -10.93 -0.60 7.80
N GLY A 327 -11.14 -1.57 6.90
CA GLY A 327 -10.49 -1.60 5.59
C GLY A 327 -10.82 -0.38 4.73
N ILE A 328 -12.09 0.01 4.62
CA ILE A 328 -12.54 1.21 3.89
C ILE A 328 -11.79 2.46 4.37
N ILE A 329 -11.66 2.60 5.70
CA ILE A 329 -11.09 3.80 6.30
C ILE A 329 -9.56 3.75 6.29
N ALA A 330 -8.97 2.66 6.78
CA ALA A 330 -7.54 2.55 7.02
C ALA A 330 -6.71 2.34 5.75
N MET A 331 -7.29 1.69 4.70
CA MET A 331 -6.58 1.37 3.45
C MET A 331 -7.09 2.19 2.25
N GLY A 332 -8.27 2.82 2.37
CA GLY A 332 -8.94 3.51 1.26
C GLY A 332 -8.42 4.91 0.96
N TRP A 333 -7.79 5.59 1.90
CA TRP A 333 -7.46 7.01 1.81
C TRP A 333 -6.41 7.41 0.76
N MET A 334 -5.60 6.44 0.29
CA MET A 334 -4.44 6.72 -0.58
C MET A 334 -4.81 7.49 -1.86
N GLY A 335 -5.92 7.15 -2.50
CA GLY A 335 -6.37 7.83 -3.71
C GLY A 335 -6.59 9.33 -3.47
N LEU A 336 -7.36 9.66 -2.45
CA LEU A 336 -7.64 11.06 -2.07
C LEU A 336 -6.37 11.81 -1.67
N PHE A 337 -5.49 11.18 -0.88
CA PHE A 337 -4.24 11.79 -0.42
C PHE A 337 -3.32 12.17 -1.59
N PHE A 338 -3.03 11.21 -2.50
CA PHE A 338 -2.13 11.50 -3.62
C PHE A 338 -2.74 12.44 -4.65
N THR A 339 -4.06 12.46 -4.82
CA THR A 339 -4.73 13.49 -5.62
C THR A 339 -4.53 14.87 -4.99
N THR A 340 -4.68 15.00 -3.67
CA THR A 340 -4.40 16.26 -2.96
C THR A 340 -2.97 16.72 -3.15
N VAL A 341 -1.99 15.81 -3.02
CA VAL A 341 -0.58 16.12 -3.27
C VAL A 341 -0.35 16.61 -4.70
N ALA A 342 -0.95 15.94 -5.69
CA ALA A 342 -0.81 16.32 -7.09
C ALA A 342 -1.40 17.70 -7.41
N GLU A 343 -2.50 18.09 -6.73
CA GLU A 343 -3.14 19.41 -6.88
C GLU A 343 -2.35 20.55 -6.19
N LEU A 344 -1.48 20.23 -5.21
CA LEU A 344 -0.67 21.21 -4.46
C LEU A 344 0.67 21.55 -5.12
N VAL A 345 1.06 20.82 -6.16
CA VAL A 345 2.34 21.01 -6.86
C VAL A 345 2.11 21.32 -8.34
N SER A 346 3.06 21.98 -8.99
CA SER A 346 2.96 22.20 -10.42
C SER A 346 2.94 20.87 -11.20
N PRO A 347 2.30 20.80 -12.38
CA PRO A 347 2.24 19.60 -13.20
C PRO A 347 3.62 18.98 -13.50
N THR A 348 4.66 19.82 -13.61
CA THR A 348 6.06 19.41 -13.83
C THR A 348 6.71 18.73 -12.62
N LEU A 349 6.21 19.04 -11.41
CA LEU A 349 6.72 18.50 -10.15
C LEU A 349 5.85 17.39 -9.55
N THR A 350 4.73 17.01 -10.18
CA THR A 350 3.78 16.03 -9.63
C THR A 350 4.45 14.70 -9.29
N GLY A 351 5.35 14.21 -10.13
CA GLY A 351 6.07 12.95 -9.87
C GLY A 351 6.98 13.04 -8.64
N ILE A 352 7.78 14.11 -8.54
CA ILE A 352 8.70 14.34 -7.42
C ILE A 352 7.91 14.64 -6.14
N GLY A 353 6.82 15.42 -6.23
CA GLY A 353 5.92 15.74 -5.12
C GLY A 353 5.23 14.48 -4.55
N THR A 354 4.77 13.60 -5.42
CA THR A 354 4.21 12.29 -4.99
C THR A 354 5.28 11.44 -4.32
N GLY A 355 6.50 11.39 -4.86
CA GLY A 355 7.64 10.70 -4.24
C GLY A 355 7.99 11.28 -2.87
N PHE A 356 7.99 12.60 -2.74
CA PHE A 356 8.21 13.31 -1.48
C PHE A 356 7.14 12.93 -0.43
N ALA A 357 5.87 12.96 -0.79
CA ALA A 357 4.77 12.58 0.10
C ALA A 357 4.79 11.09 0.48
N LEU A 358 5.25 10.22 -0.42
CA LEU A 358 5.45 8.79 -0.14
C LEU A 358 6.48 8.55 0.96
N VAL A 359 7.51 9.39 1.10
CA VAL A 359 8.48 9.25 2.20
C VAL A 359 7.79 9.37 3.54
N PHE A 360 6.90 10.34 3.73
CA PHE A 360 6.18 10.54 4.98
C PHE A 360 5.22 9.38 5.28
N THR A 361 4.40 8.99 4.31
CA THR A 361 3.43 7.89 4.50
C THR A 361 4.15 6.57 4.79
N ARG A 362 5.25 6.29 4.10
CA ARG A 362 6.05 5.08 4.31
C ARG A 362 6.83 5.10 5.62
N THR A 363 7.28 6.26 6.07
CA THR A 363 7.90 6.40 7.40
C THR A 363 6.91 5.99 8.48
N GLY A 364 5.67 6.47 8.42
CA GLY A 364 4.61 6.01 9.32
C GLY A 364 4.37 4.51 9.24
N ALA A 365 4.30 3.97 8.03
CA ALA A 365 4.06 2.53 7.79
C ALA A 365 5.21 1.63 8.29
N VAL A 366 6.45 2.09 8.19
CA VAL A 366 7.64 1.32 8.60
C VAL A 366 7.83 1.34 10.13
N ILE A 367 7.58 2.48 10.77
CA ILE A 367 7.79 2.64 12.22
C ILE A 367 6.63 2.01 13.02
N SER A 368 5.41 2.10 12.52
CA SER A 368 4.22 1.73 13.30
C SER A 368 4.12 0.24 13.69
N PRO A 369 4.52 -0.77 12.89
CA PRO A 369 4.32 -2.16 13.29
C PRO A 369 5.10 -2.56 14.55
N PRO A 370 6.42 -2.32 14.67
CA PRO A 370 7.14 -2.68 15.88
C PRO A 370 6.67 -1.87 17.10
N VAL A 371 6.29 -0.60 16.93
CA VAL A 371 5.77 0.23 18.03
C VAL A 371 4.40 -0.28 18.50
N PHE A 372 3.51 -0.60 17.57
CA PHE A 372 2.19 -1.15 17.87
C PHE A 372 2.29 -2.49 18.61
N GLY A 373 3.19 -3.37 18.15
CA GLY A 373 3.48 -4.64 18.82
C GLY A 373 4.11 -4.45 20.20
N TYR A 374 5.05 -3.51 20.35
CA TYR A 374 5.69 -3.22 21.63
C TYR A 374 4.68 -2.75 22.69
N ILE A 375 3.78 -1.84 22.33
CA ILE A 375 2.71 -1.41 23.24
C ILE A 375 1.85 -2.61 23.67
N ALA A 376 1.49 -3.49 22.72
CA ALA A 376 0.73 -4.69 23.03
C ALA A 376 1.51 -5.69 23.93
N ASP A 377 2.84 -5.77 23.78
CA ASP A 377 3.67 -6.62 24.64
C ASP A 377 3.72 -6.06 26.08
N VAL A 378 3.89 -4.75 26.24
CA VAL A 378 3.96 -4.09 27.57
C VAL A 378 2.66 -4.21 28.34
N TYR A 379 1.53 -4.01 27.67
CA TYR A 379 0.21 -4.00 28.33
C TYR A 379 -0.54 -5.32 28.24
N GLY A 380 -0.01 -6.33 27.56
CA GLY A 380 -0.61 -7.65 27.40
C GLY A 380 -1.80 -7.71 26.44
N SER A 381 -2.22 -6.59 25.84
CA SER A 381 -3.39 -6.50 24.94
C SER A 381 -3.17 -5.46 23.85
N TYR A 382 -3.71 -5.71 22.68
CA TYR A 382 -3.74 -4.77 21.57
C TYR A 382 -4.67 -3.57 21.79
N SER A 383 -5.57 -3.59 22.81
CA SER A 383 -6.45 -2.48 23.13
C SER A 383 -5.68 -1.16 23.28
N TYR A 384 -4.55 -1.18 23.99
CA TYR A 384 -3.71 0.00 24.18
C TYR A 384 -2.98 0.43 22.92
N SER A 385 -2.62 -0.52 22.05
CA SER A 385 -2.03 -0.21 20.74
C SER A 385 -3.03 0.51 19.84
N TRP A 386 -4.28 0.04 19.81
CA TRP A 386 -5.37 0.72 19.10
C TRP A 386 -5.63 2.12 19.64
N MET A 387 -5.61 2.29 20.97
CA MET A 387 -5.79 3.58 21.63
C MET A 387 -4.65 4.54 21.29
N ALA A 388 -3.40 4.08 21.32
CA ALA A 388 -2.24 4.88 20.97
C ALA A 388 -2.29 5.33 19.51
N MET A 389 -2.65 4.43 18.57
CA MET A 389 -2.85 4.77 17.17
C MET A 389 -3.95 5.82 16.99
N SER A 390 -5.10 5.63 17.67
CA SER A 390 -6.21 6.59 17.65
C SER A 390 -5.75 7.97 18.10
N LEU A 391 -5.01 8.05 19.21
CA LEU A 391 -4.50 9.31 19.76
C LEU A 391 -3.53 10.01 18.80
N VAL A 392 -2.58 9.28 18.21
CA VAL A 392 -1.63 9.84 17.24
C VAL A 392 -2.36 10.37 16.01
N VAL A 393 -3.28 9.59 15.44
CA VAL A 393 -4.06 10.01 14.27
C VAL A 393 -4.93 11.22 14.59
N PHE A 394 -5.58 11.22 15.76
CA PHE A 394 -6.43 12.32 16.21
C PHE A 394 -5.62 13.62 16.38
N ILE A 395 -4.49 13.56 17.10
CA ILE A 395 -3.63 14.74 17.33
C ILE A 395 -3.14 15.31 15.98
N LEU A 396 -2.61 14.46 15.08
CA LEU A 396 -2.11 14.92 13.80
C LEU A 396 -3.23 15.42 12.88
N THR A 397 -4.44 14.88 12.99
CA THR A 397 -5.61 15.42 12.30
C THR A 397 -6.03 16.77 12.87
N LEU A 398 -6.00 16.97 14.19
CA LEU A 398 -6.24 18.31 14.79
C LEU A 398 -5.20 19.33 14.36
N VAL A 399 -3.93 18.97 14.37
CA VAL A 399 -2.84 19.83 13.87
C VAL A 399 -3.10 20.18 12.40
N PHE A 400 -3.52 19.21 11.60
CA PHE A 400 -3.90 19.44 10.19
C PHE A 400 -5.07 20.42 10.05
N ILE A 401 -6.12 20.29 10.86
CA ILE A 401 -7.29 21.22 10.86
C ILE A 401 -6.86 22.65 11.17
N VAL A 402 -6.10 22.83 12.27
CA VAL A 402 -5.67 24.16 12.73
C VAL A 402 -4.76 24.82 11.70
N THR A 403 -3.79 24.06 11.17
CA THR A 403 -2.81 24.60 10.22
C THR A 403 -3.41 24.85 8.83
N SER A 404 -4.33 24.02 8.36
CA SER A 404 -5.02 24.21 7.08
C SER A 404 -6.03 25.37 7.12
N GLY A 405 -6.72 25.57 8.24
CA GLY A 405 -7.64 26.70 8.44
C GLY A 405 -6.94 28.07 8.38
N GLN A 406 -5.72 28.17 8.88
CA GLN A 406 -4.91 29.39 8.80
C GLN A 406 -4.47 29.74 7.37
N LEU A 407 -4.37 28.76 6.48
CA LEU A 407 -3.98 28.95 5.09
C LEU A 407 -5.15 29.43 4.23
N THR A 408 -6.35 28.92 4.47
CA THR A 408 -7.56 29.36 3.75
C THR A 408 -7.98 30.77 4.13
N SER A 409 -7.68 31.24 5.34
CA SER A 409 -7.97 32.61 5.78
C SER A 409 -6.99 33.67 5.23
N ARG A 410 -5.81 33.26 4.72
CA ARG A 410 -4.78 34.17 4.20
C ARG A 410 -4.77 34.36 2.69
N THR A 411 -5.61 33.65 1.96
CA THR A 411 -5.70 33.77 0.49
C THR A 411 -7.12 34.04 0.05
N PRO A 412 -7.58 35.33 0.03
CA PRO A 412 -8.70 35.69 -0.79
C PRO A 412 -8.21 35.74 -2.25
N GLY A 413 -8.51 34.73 -3.03
CA GLY A 413 -8.62 34.85 -4.49
C GLY A 413 -7.35 35.18 -5.28
N LYS A 414 -6.33 34.33 -5.27
CA LYS A 414 -5.38 34.22 -6.40
C LYS A 414 -4.88 32.80 -6.48
N GLN A 415 -5.28 32.11 -7.53
CA GLN A 415 -4.55 30.90 -7.95
C GLN A 415 -3.15 31.35 -8.41
N PRO A 416 -2.06 30.66 -7.99
CA PRO A 416 -0.68 31.09 -8.28
C PRO A 416 -0.26 31.00 -9.75
N TYR A 417 -1.15 30.65 -10.68
CA TYR A 417 -0.79 30.31 -12.06
C TYR A 417 -1.54 31.09 -13.15
N ASP A 418 -2.20 32.21 -12.84
CA ASP A 418 -2.86 33.05 -13.84
C ASP A 418 -1.95 34.17 -14.41
N HIS A 419 -0.64 34.00 -14.44
CA HIS A 419 0.27 34.85 -15.16
C HIS A 419 1.04 34.03 -16.18
N GLU A 420 0.49 33.97 -17.40
CA GLU A 420 1.16 33.96 -18.69
C GLU A 420 0.16 33.65 -19.81
N SER A 421 -0.68 34.61 -20.12
CA SER A 421 -1.30 34.75 -21.44
C SER A 421 -1.65 36.21 -21.66
N SER A 422 -0.66 36.99 -22.07
CA SER A 422 -0.80 38.23 -22.83
C SER A 422 0.34 38.36 -23.81
#